data_3231f25ce55b1fc90bb3acd2ce92c357
#
_entry.id   3231f25ce55b1fc90bb3acd2ce92c357
#
_cell.length_a   1.000
_cell.length_b   1.000
_cell.length_c   1.000
_cell.angle_alpha   90.00
_cell.angle_beta   90.00
_cell.angle_gamma   90.00
#
_symmetry.space_group_name_H-M   'P 1'
#
loop_
_entity.id
_entity.type
_entity.pdbx_description
1 polymer ?
#
loop_
_entity_poly.entity_id
_entity_poly.type
_entity_poly.pdbx_seq_one_letter_code
_entity_poly.pdbx_strand_id
1 'polypeptide(L)'
;NYQSVWVNSEQIPASASGVGQSSWLISNIEAIRLEQQMPPWRGIGKRMVISLFPPAGQPQGFRSWSDLGTWYLNLARDRREASPEIVQKVSTLTSGIPTILGRMQALAAFIQNDIRYVGIELGIGGHQPHAASVVFSNRYGDCKDKATLLSTMLKQIGVDSFYVAINTTRGSIAAATPPNLGFNHMILAI
;
A
#
# COMPACT_ATOMS: atom_id res chain seq x y z
N ASN A 1 -18.68 -17.47 8.45
CA ASN A 1 -18.23 -17.68 7.07
C ASN A 1 -16.73 -17.39 6.97
N TYR A 2 -16.01 -18.22 6.22
CA TYR A 2 -14.58 -18.00 5.94
C TYR A 2 -14.26 -18.29 4.47
N GLN A 3 -13.14 -17.76 4.02
CA GLN A 3 -12.49 -18.10 2.75
C GLN A 3 -11.06 -18.56 3.07
N SER A 4 -10.62 -19.63 2.47
CA SER A 4 -9.24 -20.12 2.59
C SER A 4 -8.57 -20.18 1.21
N VAL A 5 -7.31 -19.78 1.16
CA VAL A 5 -6.47 -19.83 -0.04
C VAL A 5 -5.11 -20.39 0.33
N TRP A 6 -4.63 -21.37 -0.42
CA TRP A 6 -3.27 -21.88 -0.31
C TRP A 6 -2.33 -21.11 -1.21
N VAL A 7 -1.17 -20.74 -0.69
CA VAL A 7 -0.12 -20.01 -1.39
C VAL A 7 1.13 -20.87 -1.43
N ASN A 8 1.77 -20.94 -2.59
CA ASN A 8 2.92 -21.79 -2.89
C ASN A 8 2.63 -23.30 -2.66
N SER A 9 1.39 -23.69 -2.84
CA SER A 9 0.91 -25.07 -2.68
C SER A 9 -0.32 -25.29 -3.54
N GLU A 10 -0.63 -26.53 -3.82
CA GLU A 10 -1.94 -26.92 -4.33
C GLU A 10 -3.02 -26.62 -3.31
N GLN A 11 -4.27 -26.45 -3.77
CA GLN A 11 -5.41 -26.22 -2.88
C GLN A 11 -5.75 -27.52 -2.15
N ILE A 12 -5.67 -27.51 -0.83
CA ILE A 12 -6.00 -28.66 0.01
C ILE A 12 -7.41 -28.43 0.57
N PRO A 13 -8.39 -29.30 0.25
CA PRO A 13 -9.74 -29.18 0.80
C PRO A 13 -9.74 -29.41 2.30
N ALA A 14 -10.63 -28.72 3.00
CA ALA A 14 -10.86 -28.98 4.42
C ALA A 14 -11.49 -30.35 4.60
N SER A 15 -11.05 -31.08 5.61
CA SER A 15 -11.76 -32.22 6.14
C SER A 15 -12.94 -31.70 6.97
N ALA A 16 -14.14 -32.20 6.73
CA ALA A 16 -15.29 -31.85 7.56
C ALA A 16 -15.11 -32.42 8.98
N SER A 17 -15.19 -31.57 10.00
CA SER A 17 -14.93 -31.97 11.38
C SER A 17 -15.98 -31.48 12.37
N GLY A 18 -17.19 -31.17 11.94
CA GLY A 18 -18.30 -30.75 12.79
C GLY A 18 -18.91 -29.42 12.45
N VAL A 19 -19.92 -28.99 13.18
CA VAL A 19 -20.61 -27.71 12.96
C VAL A 19 -19.66 -26.56 13.33
N GLY A 20 -19.35 -25.72 12.34
CA GLY A 20 -18.47 -24.54 12.54
C GLY A 20 -16.98 -24.85 12.69
N GLN A 21 -16.56 -26.11 12.47
CA GLN A 21 -15.17 -26.55 12.56
C GLN A 21 -14.70 -27.10 11.22
N SER A 22 -13.49 -26.70 10.81
CA SER A 22 -12.79 -27.24 9.64
C SER A 22 -11.35 -27.58 10.03
N SER A 23 -10.83 -28.68 9.51
CA SER A 23 -9.45 -29.09 9.75
C SER A 23 -8.71 -29.36 8.44
N TRP A 24 -7.42 -29.14 8.46
CA TRP A 24 -6.51 -29.44 7.36
C TRP A 24 -5.32 -30.21 7.91
N LEU A 25 -4.91 -31.23 7.21
CA LEU A 25 -3.72 -32.00 7.53
C LEU A 25 -2.72 -31.87 6.38
N ILE A 26 -1.51 -31.47 6.71
CA ILE A 26 -0.39 -31.39 5.78
C ILE A 26 0.72 -32.27 6.32
N SER A 27 1.21 -33.18 5.52
CA SER A 27 2.34 -34.05 5.84
C SER A 27 3.49 -33.83 4.87
N ASN A 28 4.68 -34.32 5.22
CA ASN A 28 5.89 -34.29 4.39
C ASN A 28 6.25 -32.86 3.93
N ILE A 29 6.22 -31.89 4.86
CA ILE A 29 6.63 -30.52 4.59
C ILE A 29 8.15 -30.49 4.53
N GLU A 30 8.70 -30.11 3.38
CA GLU A 30 10.13 -29.92 3.20
C GLU A 30 10.64 -28.73 4.01
N ALA A 31 11.82 -28.88 4.62
CA ALA A 31 12.45 -27.81 5.35
C ALA A 31 12.94 -26.70 4.39
N ILE A 32 12.66 -25.45 4.74
CA ILE A 32 13.22 -24.30 4.03
C ILE A 32 14.64 -24.09 4.52
N ARG A 33 15.62 -24.28 3.62
CA ARG A 33 17.03 -23.97 3.91
C ARG A 33 17.24 -22.47 3.78
N LEU A 34 17.75 -21.85 4.84
CA LEU A 34 18.05 -20.42 4.81
C LEU A 34 19.32 -20.15 3.99
N GLU A 35 19.24 -19.26 3.03
CA GLU A 35 20.32 -18.82 2.17
C GLU A 35 20.48 -17.30 2.26
N GLN A 36 21.72 -16.82 1.96
CA GLN A 36 21.94 -15.37 1.91
C GLN A 36 21.10 -14.75 0.79
N GLN A 37 20.47 -13.60 1.09
CA GLN A 37 19.65 -12.84 0.14
C GLN A 37 18.38 -13.57 -0.39
N MET A 38 17.99 -14.68 0.25
CA MET A 38 16.75 -15.33 -0.11
C MET A 38 15.54 -14.42 0.19
N PRO A 39 14.44 -14.54 -0.55
CA PRO A 39 13.20 -13.86 -0.22
C PRO A 39 12.71 -14.22 1.19
N PRO A 40 11.92 -13.36 1.86
CA PRO A 40 11.32 -13.71 3.13
C PRO A 40 10.58 -15.04 3.04
N TRP A 41 10.70 -15.90 4.05
CA TRP A 41 10.14 -17.26 4.04
C TRP A 41 8.64 -17.28 3.71
N ARG A 42 7.91 -16.22 4.07
CA ARG A 42 6.49 -16.06 3.71
C ARG A 42 6.25 -15.93 2.21
N GLY A 43 7.23 -15.51 1.43
CA GLY A 43 7.15 -15.45 -0.04
C GLY A 43 7.33 -16.82 -0.70
N ILE A 44 8.02 -17.76 -0.05
CA ILE A 44 8.37 -19.07 -0.63
C ILE A 44 7.74 -20.26 0.08
N GLY A 45 7.43 -20.13 1.38
CA GLY A 45 6.84 -21.21 2.18
C GLY A 45 5.39 -21.52 1.78
N LYS A 46 5.06 -22.80 1.80
CA LYS A 46 3.66 -23.26 1.67
C LYS A 46 2.86 -22.71 2.86
N ARG A 47 1.75 -22.04 2.59
CA ARG A 47 0.91 -21.50 3.66
C ARG A 47 -0.55 -21.42 3.26
N MET A 48 -1.42 -21.48 4.24
CA MET A 48 -2.83 -21.18 4.08
C MET A 48 -3.13 -19.77 4.64
N VAL A 49 -3.90 -19.01 3.89
CA VAL A 49 -4.47 -17.73 4.34
C VAL A 49 -5.96 -17.91 4.53
N ILE A 50 -6.43 -17.60 5.73
CA ILE A 50 -7.87 -17.67 6.07
C ILE A 50 -8.37 -16.25 6.31
N SER A 51 -9.45 -15.89 5.64
CA SER A 51 -10.23 -14.68 5.91
C SER A 51 -11.54 -15.05 6.55
N LEU A 52 -11.84 -14.42 7.68
CA LEU A 52 -13.10 -14.56 8.39
C LEU A 52 -14.03 -13.40 7.99
N PHE A 53 -15.26 -13.71 7.68
CA PHE A 53 -16.28 -12.72 7.34
C PHE A 53 -17.35 -12.70 8.43
N PRO A 54 -17.79 -11.51 8.86
CA PRO A 54 -18.87 -11.40 9.83
C PRO A 54 -20.18 -11.97 9.26
N PRO A 55 -21.15 -12.30 10.10
CA PRO A 55 -22.47 -12.70 9.67
C PRO A 55 -23.13 -11.68 8.74
N ALA A 56 -24.11 -12.14 7.95
CA ALA A 56 -24.91 -11.25 7.12
C ALA A 56 -25.59 -10.16 7.98
N GLY A 57 -25.64 -8.93 7.47
CA GLY A 57 -26.19 -7.77 8.17
C GLY A 57 -25.21 -7.00 9.04
N GLN A 58 -23.98 -7.49 9.23
CA GLN A 58 -22.90 -6.72 9.87
C GLN A 58 -21.99 -6.06 8.82
N PRO A 59 -21.25 -4.98 9.18
CA PRO A 59 -20.28 -4.38 8.29
C PRO A 59 -19.31 -5.43 7.76
N GLN A 60 -19.23 -5.56 6.45
CA GLN A 60 -18.35 -6.51 5.79
C GLN A 60 -16.96 -5.91 5.63
N GLY A 61 -15.92 -6.74 5.80
CA GLY A 61 -14.56 -6.37 5.41
C GLY A 61 -14.39 -6.34 3.87
N PHE A 62 -13.18 -6.06 3.42
CA PHE A 62 -12.86 -6.09 1.99
C PHE A 62 -12.99 -7.50 1.42
N ARG A 63 -13.72 -7.65 0.34
CA ARG A 63 -13.90 -8.93 -0.37
C ARG A 63 -12.96 -9.09 -1.54
N SER A 64 -12.46 -7.98 -2.08
CA SER A 64 -11.54 -7.94 -3.20
C SER A 64 -10.45 -6.88 -2.98
N TRP A 65 -9.34 -7.02 -3.68
CA TRP A 65 -8.29 -5.98 -3.73
C TRP A 65 -8.83 -4.67 -4.31
N SER A 66 -9.83 -4.74 -5.19
CA SER A 66 -10.53 -3.57 -5.73
C SER A 66 -11.32 -2.82 -4.65
N ASP A 67 -11.98 -3.53 -3.73
CA ASP A 67 -12.69 -2.90 -2.61
C ASP A 67 -11.72 -2.14 -1.70
N LEU A 68 -10.57 -2.77 -1.38
CA LEU A 68 -9.51 -2.14 -0.60
C LEU A 68 -8.97 -0.90 -1.31
N GLY A 69 -8.69 -0.99 -2.61
CA GLY A 69 -8.21 0.12 -3.42
C GLY A 69 -9.23 1.27 -3.45
N THR A 70 -10.50 0.97 -3.65
CA THR A 70 -11.59 1.96 -3.65
C THR A 70 -11.71 2.64 -2.28
N TRP A 71 -11.64 1.89 -1.20
CA TRP A 71 -11.63 2.43 0.16
C TRP A 71 -10.47 3.42 0.36
N TYR A 72 -9.25 3.04 -0.06
CA TYR A 72 -8.09 3.91 0.08
C TYR A 72 -8.22 5.19 -0.78
N LEU A 73 -8.68 5.06 -2.03
CA LEU A 73 -8.92 6.21 -2.90
C LEU A 73 -9.95 7.17 -2.30
N ASN A 74 -10.97 6.66 -1.61
CA ASN A 74 -11.94 7.51 -0.89
C ASN A 74 -11.30 8.25 0.29
N LEU A 75 -10.40 7.62 1.04
CA LEU A 75 -9.64 8.29 2.10
C LEU A 75 -8.73 9.41 1.56
N ALA A 76 -8.18 9.22 0.36
CA ALA A 76 -7.25 10.15 -0.26
C ALA A 76 -7.92 11.16 -1.22
N ARG A 77 -9.25 11.12 -1.40
CA ARG A 77 -10.00 11.86 -2.44
C ARG A 77 -9.65 13.35 -2.47
N ASP A 78 -9.77 14.03 -1.33
CA ASP A 78 -9.61 15.49 -1.22
C ASP A 78 -8.21 15.87 -0.69
N ARG A 79 -7.25 14.94 -0.75
CA ARG A 79 -5.93 15.14 -0.18
C ARG A 79 -4.89 15.59 -1.19
N ARG A 80 -5.19 15.45 -2.50
CA ARG A 80 -4.29 15.78 -3.61
C ARG A 80 -4.62 17.10 -4.30
N GLU A 81 -5.25 18.03 -3.62
CA GLU A 81 -5.51 19.37 -4.16
C GLU A 81 -4.27 20.26 -3.99
N ALA A 82 -3.87 20.93 -5.09
CA ALA A 82 -2.74 21.82 -5.07
C ALA A 82 -3.16 23.20 -4.54
N SER A 83 -2.50 23.67 -3.50
CA SER A 83 -2.61 25.08 -3.11
C SER A 83 -1.82 25.98 -4.06
N PRO A 84 -2.11 27.32 -4.10
CA PRO A 84 -1.32 28.26 -4.91
C PRO A 84 0.18 28.20 -4.66
N GLU A 85 0.59 27.98 -3.42
CA GLU A 85 2.00 27.87 -3.01
C GLU A 85 2.65 26.60 -3.58
N ILE A 86 1.92 25.48 -3.64
CA ILE A 86 2.40 24.26 -4.30
C ILE A 86 2.57 24.49 -5.79
N VAL A 87 1.59 25.11 -6.45
CA VAL A 87 1.67 25.44 -7.89
C VAL A 87 2.88 26.33 -8.18
N GLN A 88 3.07 27.38 -7.39
CA GLN A 88 4.21 28.28 -7.53
C GLN A 88 5.54 27.55 -7.30
N LYS A 89 5.61 26.69 -6.29
CA LYS A 89 6.82 25.88 -5.99
C LYS A 89 7.15 24.94 -7.15
N VAL A 90 6.14 24.27 -7.72
CA VAL A 90 6.32 23.41 -8.91
C VAL A 90 6.89 24.24 -10.07
N SER A 91 6.29 25.38 -10.38
CA SER A 91 6.78 26.26 -11.44
C SER A 91 8.25 26.66 -11.23
N THR A 92 8.61 27.03 -10.01
CA THR A 92 9.99 27.39 -9.66
C THR A 92 10.96 26.22 -9.85
N LEU A 93 10.60 25.03 -9.34
CA LEU A 93 11.47 23.85 -9.38
C LEU A 93 11.65 23.28 -10.78
N THR A 94 10.70 23.50 -11.67
CA THR A 94 10.71 22.93 -13.03
C THR A 94 11.09 23.96 -14.11
N SER A 95 11.32 25.24 -13.73
CA SER A 95 11.71 26.29 -14.62
C SER A 95 13.05 25.98 -15.30
N GLY A 96 13.10 26.15 -16.63
CA GLY A 96 14.30 25.88 -17.41
C GLY A 96 14.65 24.40 -17.59
N ILE A 97 13.89 23.47 -17.03
CA ILE A 97 14.11 22.03 -17.23
C ILE A 97 13.28 21.53 -18.43
N PRO A 98 13.94 21.15 -19.55
CA PRO A 98 13.24 20.86 -20.79
C PRO A 98 12.52 19.49 -20.78
N THR A 99 13.06 18.49 -20.05
CA THR A 99 12.55 17.12 -20.09
C THR A 99 11.56 16.84 -18.95
N ILE A 100 10.54 16.05 -19.24
CA ILE A 100 9.57 15.63 -18.23
C ILE A 100 10.25 14.83 -17.10
N LEU A 101 11.17 13.95 -17.43
CA LEU A 101 11.94 13.18 -16.45
C LEU A 101 12.75 14.10 -15.52
N GLY A 102 13.43 15.10 -16.07
CA GLY A 102 14.18 16.06 -15.26
C GLY A 102 13.27 16.86 -14.31
N ARG A 103 12.07 17.26 -14.76
CA ARG A 103 11.08 17.91 -13.91
C ARG A 103 10.61 16.99 -12.79
N MET A 104 10.31 15.72 -13.09
CA MET A 104 9.94 14.71 -12.09
C MET A 104 11.05 14.53 -11.05
N GLN A 105 12.30 14.43 -11.49
CA GLN A 105 13.47 14.32 -10.61
C GLN A 105 13.62 15.53 -9.68
N ALA A 106 13.43 16.74 -10.19
CA ALA A 106 13.47 17.96 -9.38
C ALA A 106 12.38 17.99 -8.31
N LEU A 107 11.16 17.57 -8.64
CA LEU A 107 10.06 17.46 -7.68
C LEU A 107 10.33 16.36 -6.63
N ALA A 108 10.82 15.20 -7.06
CA ALA A 108 11.17 14.11 -6.15
C ALA A 108 12.31 14.52 -5.19
N ALA A 109 13.34 15.20 -5.69
CA ALA A 109 14.43 15.72 -4.88
C ALA A 109 13.94 16.70 -3.81
N PHE A 110 13.01 17.61 -4.16
CA PHE A 110 12.38 18.49 -3.19
C PHE A 110 11.66 17.71 -2.08
N ILE A 111 10.85 16.68 -2.43
CA ILE A 111 10.15 15.86 -1.44
C ILE A 111 11.13 15.08 -0.54
N GLN A 112 12.25 14.62 -1.10
CA GLN A 112 13.26 13.87 -0.35
C GLN A 112 14.02 14.75 0.63
N ASN A 113 14.42 15.93 0.21
CA ASN A 113 15.35 16.77 0.96
C ASN A 113 14.65 17.80 1.87
N ASP A 114 13.50 18.35 1.45
CA ASP A 114 12.83 19.45 2.14
C ASP A 114 11.64 19.02 3.01
N ILE A 115 11.11 17.80 2.81
CA ILE A 115 10.00 17.27 3.61
C ILE A 115 10.55 16.18 4.53
N ARG A 116 10.61 16.46 5.83
CA ARG A 116 11.12 15.49 6.83
C ARG A 116 10.16 14.31 6.95
N TYR A 117 10.71 13.12 7.13
CA TYR A 117 9.90 11.95 7.43
C TYR A 117 9.55 11.95 8.92
N VAL A 118 8.26 12.02 9.23
CA VAL A 118 7.72 11.93 10.60
C VAL A 118 6.44 11.10 10.55
N GLY A 119 6.44 9.93 11.18
CA GLY A 119 5.27 9.06 11.27
C GLY A 119 4.52 9.30 12.59
N ILE A 120 3.26 9.73 12.50
CA ILE A 120 2.31 9.80 13.60
C ILE A 120 1.07 9.04 13.15
N GLU A 121 1.01 7.76 13.47
CA GLU A 121 0.02 6.82 12.95
C GLU A 121 -1.05 6.52 13.99
N LEU A 122 -1.84 7.52 14.39
CA LEU A 122 -2.92 7.37 15.36
C LEU A 122 -4.27 7.18 14.65
N GLY A 123 -4.95 6.07 14.95
CA GLY A 123 -6.27 5.77 14.42
C GLY A 123 -6.32 5.78 12.89
N ILE A 124 -7.27 6.52 12.30
CA ILE A 124 -7.39 6.62 10.84
C ILE A 124 -6.16 7.28 10.18
N GLY A 125 -5.40 8.08 10.93
CA GLY A 125 -4.17 8.70 10.46
C GLY A 125 -3.07 7.70 10.08
N GLY A 126 -3.16 6.43 10.52
CA GLY A 126 -2.33 5.34 10.02
C GLY A 126 -2.59 4.99 8.55
N HIS A 127 -3.75 5.33 8.01
CA HIS A 127 -4.16 5.01 6.65
C HIS A 127 -4.46 6.25 5.79
N GLN A 128 -5.14 7.24 6.35
CA GLN A 128 -5.50 8.46 5.65
C GLN A 128 -4.31 9.44 5.56
N PRO A 129 -3.91 9.88 4.36
CA PRO A 129 -2.87 10.90 4.24
C PRO A 129 -3.39 12.27 4.68
N HIS A 130 -2.49 13.13 5.15
CA HIS A 130 -2.77 14.54 5.30
C HIS A 130 -2.93 15.21 3.93
N ALA A 131 -3.64 16.34 3.89
CA ALA A 131 -3.75 17.12 2.66
C ALA A 131 -2.35 17.61 2.20
N ALA A 132 -2.12 17.60 0.88
CA ALA A 132 -0.85 18.04 0.31
C ALA A 132 -0.43 19.44 0.76
N SER A 133 -1.37 20.38 0.89
CA SER A 133 -1.14 21.72 1.39
C SER A 133 -0.64 21.74 2.84
N VAL A 134 -1.16 20.87 3.70
CA VAL A 134 -0.74 20.74 5.10
C VAL A 134 0.69 20.19 5.18
N VAL A 135 0.98 19.10 4.42
CA VAL A 135 2.32 18.52 4.35
C VAL A 135 3.34 19.53 3.81
N PHE A 136 2.96 20.27 2.78
CA PHE A 136 3.79 21.32 2.18
C PHE A 136 4.13 22.44 3.16
N SER A 137 3.12 22.95 3.89
CA SER A 137 3.30 24.00 4.89
C SER A 137 4.15 23.54 6.08
N ASN A 138 3.87 22.35 6.61
CA ASN A 138 4.52 21.84 7.82
C ASN A 138 5.93 21.31 7.58
N ARG A 139 6.29 21.01 6.32
CA ARG A 139 7.59 20.44 5.92
C ARG A 139 7.88 19.08 6.57
N TYR A 140 6.86 18.32 6.93
CA TYR A 140 6.99 16.94 7.39
C TYR A 140 5.74 16.11 7.07
N GLY A 141 5.92 14.80 7.07
CA GLY A 141 4.89 13.79 6.90
C GLY A 141 5.51 12.41 6.77
N ASP A 142 4.68 11.38 6.80
CA ASP A 142 5.11 9.99 6.63
C ASP A 142 5.09 9.55 5.14
N CYS A 143 5.21 8.24 4.88
CA CYS A 143 5.29 7.72 3.52
C CYS A 143 4.09 8.12 2.66
N LYS A 144 2.86 7.98 3.17
CA LYS A 144 1.64 8.32 2.44
C LYS A 144 1.48 9.84 2.23
N ASP A 145 1.92 10.64 3.19
CA ASP A 145 1.90 12.10 3.12
C ASP A 145 2.86 12.62 2.04
N LYS A 146 4.09 12.12 2.04
CA LYS A 146 5.10 12.46 1.04
C LYS A 146 4.69 11.99 -0.36
N ALA A 147 4.11 10.80 -0.47
CA ALA A 147 3.54 10.30 -1.73
C ALA A 147 2.39 11.18 -2.22
N THR A 148 1.50 11.62 -1.32
CA THR A 148 0.38 12.51 -1.64
C THR A 148 0.86 13.86 -2.16
N LEU A 149 1.81 14.49 -1.47
CA LEU A 149 2.37 15.76 -1.92
C LEU A 149 3.10 15.62 -3.27
N LEU A 150 3.91 14.56 -3.45
CA LEU A 150 4.59 14.33 -4.74
C LEU A 150 3.57 14.09 -5.87
N SER A 151 2.54 13.29 -5.64
CA SER A 151 1.45 13.04 -6.61
C SER A 151 0.75 14.35 -7.00
N THR A 152 0.50 15.23 -6.03
CA THR A 152 -0.10 16.54 -6.26
C THR A 152 0.80 17.43 -7.14
N MET A 153 2.10 17.43 -6.87
CA MET A 153 3.09 18.20 -7.64
C MET A 153 3.28 17.65 -9.06
N LEU A 154 3.33 16.34 -9.22
CA LEU A 154 3.44 15.67 -10.54
C LEU A 154 2.25 16.01 -11.43
N LYS A 155 1.05 16.06 -10.88
CA LYS A 155 -0.16 16.45 -11.62
C LYS A 155 -0.06 17.85 -12.20
N GLN A 156 0.64 18.81 -11.54
CA GLN A 156 0.83 20.15 -12.05
C GLN A 156 1.73 20.21 -13.31
N ILE A 157 2.50 19.17 -13.57
CA ILE A 157 3.32 19.04 -14.80
C ILE A 157 2.72 18.02 -15.78
N GLY A 158 1.43 17.63 -15.59
CA GLY A 158 0.71 16.72 -16.48
C GLY A 158 1.08 15.25 -16.33
N VAL A 159 1.67 14.84 -15.19
CA VAL A 159 2.06 13.46 -14.92
C VAL A 159 1.09 12.83 -13.95
N ASP A 160 0.41 11.77 -14.39
CA ASP A 160 -0.42 10.94 -13.53
C ASP A 160 0.42 10.00 -12.66
N SER A 161 -0.06 9.74 -11.46
CA SER A 161 0.59 8.82 -10.54
C SER A 161 -0.42 8.07 -9.67
N PHE A 162 -0.05 6.86 -9.27
CA PHE A 162 -0.90 5.94 -8.54
C PHE A 162 -0.24 5.53 -7.22
N TYR A 163 -1.03 5.45 -6.15
CA TYR A 163 -0.56 4.91 -4.88
C TYR A 163 -0.29 3.41 -5.00
N VAL A 164 0.84 2.99 -4.48
CA VAL A 164 1.20 1.58 -4.37
C VAL A 164 1.54 1.27 -2.91
N ALA A 165 0.63 0.58 -2.24
CA ALA A 165 0.86 0.10 -0.89
C ALA A 165 1.73 -1.17 -0.94
N ILE A 166 2.84 -1.17 -0.21
CA ILE A 166 3.79 -2.28 -0.17
C ILE A 166 4.07 -2.73 1.25
N ASN A 167 4.64 -3.92 1.38
CA ASN A 167 5.22 -4.38 2.64
C ASN A 167 6.69 -4.72 2.41
N THR A 168 7.57 -3.98 3.08
CA THR A 168 9.02 -4.07 2.90
C THR A 168 9.64 -5.35 3.48
N THR A 169 8.89 -6.11 4.29
CA THR A 169 9.40 -7.30 5.00
C THR A 169 8.67 -8.60 4.65
N ARG A 170 7.49 -8.51 4.01
CA ARG A 170 6.62 -9.68 3.78
C ARG A 170 6.87 -10.41 2.45
N GLY A 171 7.55 -9.79 1.51
CA GLY A 171 7.68 -10.28 0.14
C GLY A 171 6.43 -10.04 -0.70
N SER A 172 6.33 -10.69 -1.83
CA SER A 172 5.24 -10.52 -2.79
C SER A 172 3.88 -10.96 -2.22
N ILE A 173 2.83 -10.30 -2.67
CA ILE A 173 1.44 -10.67 -2.42
C ILE A 173 0.94 -11.46 -3.61
N ALA A 174 0.37 -12.63 -3.36
CA ALA A 174 -0.31 -13.38 -4.41
C ALA A 174 -1.70 -12.76 -4.65
N ALA A 175 -2.05 -12.52 -5.91
CA ALA A 175 -3.34 -11.92 -6.30
C ALA A 175 -4.55 -12.71 -5.79
N ALA A 176 -4.40 -14.03 -5.67
CA ALA A 176 -5.43 -14.92 -5.16
C ALA A 176 -5.65 -14.82 -3.63
N THR A 177 -4.75 -14.15 -2.89
CA THR A 177 -4.94 -14.02 -1.45
C THR A 177 -6.03 -13.00 -1.13
N PRO A 178 -6.81 -13.23 -0.06
CA PRO A 178 -7.76 -12.25 0.42
C PRO A 178 -7.11 -10.91 0.75
N PRO A 179 -7.78 -9.79 0.46
CA PRO A 179 -7.25 -8.46 0.74
C PRO A 179 -7.06 -8.25 2.25
N ASN A 180 -6.01 -7.54 2.60
CA ASN A 180 -5.70 -7.20 3.99
C ASN A 180 -4.88 -5.91 4.06
N LEU A 181 -4.86 -5.27 5.21
CA LEU A 181 -4.13 -4.03 5.47
C LEU A 181 -2.68 -4.26 5.95
N GLY A 182 -2.11 -5.43 5.69
CA GLY A 182 -0.75 -5.77 6.10
C GLY A 182 0.36 -5.08 5.31
N PHE A 183 0.17 -3.82 4.94
CA PHE A 183 1.16 -2.95 4.30
C PHE A 183 1.81 -2.05 5.36
N ASN A 184 3.07 -1.70 5.15
CA ASN A 184 3.82 -0.82 6.04
C ASN A 184 4.49 0.35 5.32
N HIS A 185 4.28 0.49 4.01
CA HIS A 185 4.88 1.57 3.24
C HIS A 185 4.03 1.94 2.03
N MET A 186 4.15 3.20 1.60
CA MET A 186 3.46 3.75 0.43
C MET A 186 4.48 4.38 -0.51
N ILE A 187 4.38 4.01 -1.79
CA ILE A 187 5.15 4.60 -2.88
C ILE A 187 4.22 5.05 -4.01
N LEU A 188 4.75 5.69 -5.03
CA LEU A 188 4.03 6.02 -6.26
C LEU A 188 4.54 5.20 -7.43
N ALA A 189 3.62 4.72 -8.25
CA ALA A 189 3.87 4.33 -9.63
C ALA A 189 3.58 5.54 -10.55
N ILE A 190 4.43 5.74 -11.54
CA ILE A 190 4.37 6.83 -12.52
C ILE A 190 4.47 6.22 -13.92
#